data_e0451bd0cb39df5a179c59d9ec136f67
#
_entry.id   e0451bd0cb39df5a179c59d9ec136f67
#
_cell.length_a   1.000
_cell.length_b   1.000
_cell.length_c   1.000
_cell.angle_alpha   90.00
_cell.angle_beta   90.00
_cell.angle_gamma   90.00
#
_symmetry.space_group_name_H-M   'P 1'
#
loop_
_entity.id
_entity.type
_entity.pdbx_description
1 polymer ?
#
loop_
_entity_poly.entity_id
_entity_poly.type
_entity_poly.pdbx_seq_one_letter_code
_entity_poly.pdbx_strand_id
1 'polypeptide(L)'
;AAIVWDKISGHITSLPADIRPTHIYAVNLIKAMPAFTRAALKLPVKKARSSREKLEGAAPGTTSWAHLLKSPPIDPDFKRPTAHDVALLQYTSGTTGLPKGVMLTHRNLESNGRMGEAWIQPGNDESIYSVLPLFHAYGMTLGVTIAALCRARLVLFPTVDMGLITKAM
;
A
#
# COMPACT_ATOMS: atom_id res chain seq x y z
N ALA A 1 -4.71 -7.08 -12.56
CA ALA A 1 -3.61 -6.11 -12.51
C ALA A 1 -2.81 -6.27 -11.22
N ALA A 2 -1.53 -5.90 -11.23
CA ALA A 2 -0.69 -5.82 -10.05
C ALA A 2 -0.04 -4.43 -9.97
N ILE A 3 0.06 -3.89 -8.74
CA ILE A 3 0.82 -2.67 -8.46
C ILE A 3 1.97 -3.10 -7.56
N VAL A 4 3.20 -2.88 -7.99
CA VAL A 4 4.39 -3.40 -7.31
C VAL A 4 5.48 -2.33 -7.22
N TRP A 5 6.32 -2.44 -6.22
CA TRP A 5 7.54 -1.66 -6.19
C TRP A 5 8.49 -2.11 -7.31
N ASP A 6 9.09 -1.17 -8.03
CA ASP A 6 9.96 -1.46 -9.18
C ASP A 6 11.08 -2.46 -8.85
N LYS A 7 11.65 -2.36 -7.65
CA LYS A 7 12.74 -3.22 -7.19
C LYS A 7 12.36 -4.71 -7.06
N ILE A 8 11.10 -5.01 -6.78
CA ILE A 8 10.60 -6.38 -6.64
C ILE A 8 9.73 -6.84 -7.82
N SER A 9 9.59 -6.01 -8.84
CA SER A 9 8.76 -6.29 -10.01
C SER A 9 9.16 -7.58 -10.73
N GLY A 10 10.44 -7.96 -10.69
CA GLY A 10 10.94 -9.21 -11.26
C GLY A 10 10.24 -10.45 -10.72
N HIS A 11 9.85 -10.47 -9.43
CA HIS A 11 9.12 -11.61 -8.87
C HIS A 11 7.75 -11.81 -9.51
N ILE A 12 7.11 -10.72 -9.94
CA ILE A 12 5.79 -10.81 -10.59
C ILE A 12 5.92 -11.05 -12.09
N THR A 13 6.89 -10.41 -12.76
CA THR A 13 7.09 -10.57 -14.20
C THR A 13 7.63 -11.95 -14.55
N SER A 14 8.30 -12.65 -13.63
CA SER A 14 8.79 -14.02 -13.82
C SER A 14 7.75 -15.10 -13.54
N LEU A 15 6.53 -14.76 -13.08
CA LEU A 15 5.47 -15.75 -12.91
C LEU A 15 5.09 -16.41 -14.23
N PRO A 16 4.68 -17.69 -14.20
CA PRO A 16 4.11 -18.39 -15.35
C PRO A 16 2.98 -17.58 -16.00
N ALA A 17 2.82 -17.68 -17.31
CA ALA A 17 1.89 -16.84 -18.07
C ALA A 17 0.42 -16.99 -17.66
N ASP A 18 0.05 -18.17 -17.21
CA ASP A 18 -1.31 -18.54 -16.78
C ASP A 18 -1.74 -17.89 -15.45
N ILE A 19 -0.77 -17.55 -14.57
CA ILE A 19 -1.03 -16.89 -13.27
C ILE A 19 -0.50 -15.46 -13.21
N ARG A 20 0.26 -15.03 -14.21
CA ARG A 20 0.84 -13.69 -14.25
C ARG A 20 -0.23 -12.63 -14.54
N PRO A 21 -0.31 -11.55 -13.75
CA PRO A 21 -1.21 -10.44 -14.06
C PRO A 21 -0.95 -9.84 -15.43
N THR A 22 -2.00 -9.61 -16.22
CA THR A 22 -1.92 -9.01 -17.55
C THR A 22 -1.35 -7.59 -17.51
N HIS A 23 -1.69 -6.83 -16.48
CA HIS A 23 -1.22 -5.45 -16.28
C HIS A 23 -0.39 -5.38 -15.00
N ILE A 24 0.87 -4.97 -15.13
CA ILE A 24 1.79 -4.81 -14.01
C ILE A 24 2.28 -3.36 -14.01
N TYR A 25 1.97 -2.64 -12.94
CA TYR A 25 2.36 -1.23 -12.75
C TYR A 25 3.46 -1.14 -11.71
N ALA A 26 4.61 -0.56 -12.12
CA ALA A 26 5.74 -0.40 -11.23
C ALA A 26 5.77 1.00 -10.60
N VAL A 27 5.86 1.04 -9.28
CA VAL A 27 6.03 2.26 -8.49
C VAL A 27 7.50 2.48 -8.21
N ASN A 28 8.04 3.62 -8.64
CA ASN A 28 9.39 4.05 -8.26
C ASN A 28 9.29 4.97 -7.04
N LEU A 29 9.82 4.53 -5.91
CA LEU A 29 9.71 5.26 -4.64
C LEU A 29 10.45 6.59 -4.69
N ILE A 30 11.58 6.69 -5.41
CA ILE A 30 12.34 7.94 -5.53
C ILE A 30 11.51 8.99 -6.28
N LYS A 31 10.81 8.59 -7.35
CA LYS A 31 9.95 9.52 -8.11
C LYS A 31 8.78 10.06 -7.30
N ALA A 32 8.31 9.30 -6.30
CA ALA A 32 7.24 9.72 -5.38
C ALA A 32 7.72 10.66 -4.27
N MET A 33 9.03 10.82 -4.07
CA MET A 33 9.59 11.70 -3.04
C MET A 33 9.53 13.17 -3.42
N PRO A 34 9.56 14.09 -2.42
CA PRO A 34 9.70 15.54 -2.66
C PRO A 34 10.91 15.88 -3.52
N ALA A 35 10.81 16.97 -4.29
CA ALA A 35 11.85 17.39 -5.24
C ALA A 35 13.23 17.56 -4.60
N PHE A 36 13.27 18.12 -3.39
CA PHE A 36 14.51 18.30 -2.64
C PHE A 36 15.19 16.96 -2.32
N THR A 37 14.43 15.99 -1.80
CA THR A 37 14.94 14.63 -1.48
C THR A 37 15.45 13.94 -2.74
N ARG A 38 14.71 14.05 -3.85
CA ARG A 38 15.15 13.52 -5.15
C ARG A 38 16.47 14.11 -5.62
N ALA A 39 16.64 15.44 -5.45
CA ALA A 39 17.88 16.13 -5.80
C ALA A 39 19.05 15.67 -4.91
N ALA A 40 18.84 15.56 -3.60
CA ALA A 40 19.83 15.07 -2.65
C ALA A 40 20.28 13.63 -2.98
N LEU A 41 19.37 12.77 -3.41
CA LEU A 41 19.68 11.40 -3.82
C LEU A 41 20.50 11.34 -5.13
N LYS A 42 20.52 12.39 -5.96
CA LYS A 42 21.34 12.45 -7.17
C LYS A 42 22.79 12.86 -6.92
N LEU A 43 23.12 13.32 -5.72
CA LEU A 43 24.47 13.73 -5.38
C LEU A 43 25.46 12.58 -5.59
N PRO A 44 26.71 12.85 -6.06
CA PRO A 44 27.71 11.83 -6.31
C PRO A 44 28.44 11.37 -5.04
N VAL A 45 27.68 11.15 -3.96
CA VAL A 45 28.20 10.68 -2.69
C VAL A 45 27.80 9.24 -2.42
N LYS A 46 28.67 8.47 -1.76
CA LYS A 46 28.47 7.04 -1.48
C LYS A 46 27.13 6.75 -0.79
N LYS A 47 26.73 7.60 0.17
CA LYS A 47 25.46 7.46 0.90
C LYS A 47 24.24 7.60 -0.01
N ALA A 48 24.24 8.60 -0.92
CA ALA A 48 23.15 8.81 -1.88
C ALA A 48 23.05 7.64 -2.87
N ARG A 49 24.20 7.15 -3.36
CA ARG A 49 24.24 5.99 -4.25
C ARG A 49 23.68 4.73 -3.60
N SER A 50 24.12 4.40 -2.38
CA SER A 50 23.61 3.26 -1.63
C SER A 50 22.11 3.38 -1.34
N SER A 51 21.63 4.59 -1.04
CA SER A 51 20.18 4.81 -0.84
C SER A 51 19.39 4.61 -2.12
N ARG A 52 19.87 5.07 -3.28
CA ARG A 52 19.23 4.81 -4.57
C ARG A 52 19.14 3.31 -4.85
N GLU A 53 20.24 2.60 -4.72
CA GLU A 53 20.30 1.14 -4.92
C GLU A 53 19.32 0.36 -4.05
N LYS A 54 19.00 0.91 -2.87
CA LYS A 54 17.97 0.33 -1.97
C LYS A 54 16.53 0.65 -2.39
N LEU A 55 16.31 1.81 -3.01
CA LEU A 55 14.99 2.39 -3.21
C LEU A 55 14.45 2.22 -4.64
N GLU A 56 15.28 1.92 -5.63
CA GLU A 56 14.87 1.73 -7.01
C GLU A 56 15.46 0.48 -7.65
N GLY A 57 14.82 0.01 -8.70
CA GLY A 57 15.28 -1.11 -9.51
C GLY A 57 14.78 -1.03 -10.94
N ALA A 58 15.36 -1.85 -11.80
CA ALA A 58 14.86 -2.03 -13.15
C ALA A 58 13.54 -2.80 -13.11
N ALA A 59 12.55 -2.33 -13.87
CA ALA A 59 11.24 -2.95 -13.95
C ALA A 59 10.82 -3.26 -15.40
N PRO A 60 11.58 -4.12 -16.10
CA PRO A 60 11.25 -4.49 -17.47
C PRO A 60 9.89 -5.21 -17.53
N GLY A 61 9.16 -5.02 -18.63
CA GLY A 61 7.84 -5.64 -18.81
C GLY A 61 6.73 -5.04 -17.95
N THR A 62 6.94 -3.85 -17.36
CA THR A 62 5.94 -3.17 -16.55
C THR A 62 5.59 -1.79 -17.12
N THR A 63 4.42 -1.28 -16.76
CA THR A 63 4.02 0.10 -17.02
C THR A 63 4.33 0.95 -15.80
N SER A 64 4.84 2.18 -15.97
CA SER A 64 5.13 3.03 -14.84
C SER A 64 3.85 3.52 -14.13
N TRP A 65 3.87 3.59 -12.81
CA TRP A 65 2.79 4.17 -12.01
C TRP A 65 2.41 5.59 -12.46
N ALA A 66 3.40 6.41 -12.82
CA ALA A 66 3.18 7.75 -13.33
C ALA A 66 2.39 7.78 -14.66
N HIS A 67 2.45 6.71 -15.45
CA HIS A 67 1.62 6.57 -16.65
C HIS A 67 0.18 6.23 -16.27
N LEU A 68 -0.03 5.32 -15.32
CA LEU A 68 -1.37 4.98 -14.83
C LEU A 68 -2.10 6.21 -14.27
N LEU A 69 -1.39 7.10 -13.56
CA LEU A 69 -1.98 8.33 -13.02
C LEU A 69 -2.45 9.34 -14.08
N LYS A 70 -2.07 9.15 -15.33
CA LYS A 70 -2.54 9.96 -16.47
C LYS A 70 -3.75 9.36 -17.17
N SER A 71 -4.26 8.23 -16.70
CA SER A 71 -5.47 7.62 -17.24
C SER A 71 -6.68 8.57 -17.09
N PRO A 72 -7.62 8.51 -18.01
CA PRO A 72 -8.85 9.28 -17.89
C PRO A 72 -9.61 8.89 -16.62
N PRO A 73 -10.53 9.73 -16.14
CA PRO A 73 -11.44 9.36 -15.04
C PRO A 73 -12.18 8.06 -15.34
N ILE A 74 -12.55 7.36 -14.26
CA ILE A 74 -13.38 6.16 -14.39
C ILE A 74 -14.72 6.56 -15.04
N ASP A 75 -15.19 5.76 -15.97
CA ASP A 75 -16.48 5.92 -16.61
C ASP A 75 -17.58 6.09 -15.55
N PRO A 76 -18.44 7.12 -15.63
CA PRO A 76 -19.55 7.31 -14.70
C PRO A 76 -20.45 6.07 -14.58
N ASP A 77 -20.61 5.31 -15.67
CA ASP A 77 -21.42 4.09 -15.73
C ASP A 77 -20.68 2.84 -15.23
N PHE A 78 -19.43 2.98 -14.79
CA PHE A 78 -18.68 1.87 -14.24
C PHE A 78 -19.41 1.27 -13.04
N LYS A 79 -19.75 -0.01 -13.13
CA LYS A 79 -20.43 -0.74 -12.07
C LYS A 79 -19.53 -0.84 -10.83
N ARG A 80 -19.89 -0.09 -9.81
CA ARG A 80 -19.17 -0.14 -8.52
C ARG A 80 -19.41 -1.46 -7.80
N PRO A 81 -18.41 -1.94 -7.04
CA PRO A 81 -18.60 -3.13 -6.22
C PRO A 81 -19.70 -2.91 -5.17
N THR A 82 -20.39 -3.98 -4.85
CA THR A 82 -21.40 -4.02 -3.79
C THR A 82 -20.78 -4.37 -2.43
N ALA A 83 -21.55 -4.22 -1.37
CA ALA A 83 -21.12 -4.59 -0.03
C ALA A 83 -20.74 -6.09 0.11
N HIS A 84 -21.27 -6.94 -0.73
CA HIS A 84 -21.05 -8.39 -0.69
C HIS A 84 -19.95 -8.89 -1.64
N ASP A 85 -19.43 -8.02 -2.48
CA ASP A 85 -18.29 -8.39 -3.32
C ASP A 85 -17.03 -8.56 -2.48
N VAL A 86 -16.15 -9.47 -2.91
CA VAL A 86 -14.85 -9.68 -2.26
C VAL A 86 -13.96 -8.47 -2.48
N ALA A 87 -13.57 -7.83 -1.37
CA ALA A 87 -12.69 -6.67 -1.38
C ALA A 87 -11.21 -7.03 -1.17
N LEU A 88 -10.96 -8.12 -0.43
CA LEU A 88 -9.61 -8.50 -0.03
C LEU A 88 -9.48 -10.02 0.10
N LEU A 89 -8.35 -10.54 -0.33
CA LEU A 89 -7.86 -11.87 0.00
C LEU A 89 -6.74 -11.74 1.03
N GLN A 90 -7.05 -12.02 2.30
CA GLN A 90 -6.07 -11.98 3.38
C GLN A 90 -5.47 -13.37 3.57
N TYR A 91 -4.20 -13.53 3.26
CA TYR A 91 -3.52 -14.80 3.46
C TYR A 91 -3.12 -15.00 4.92
N THR A 92 -3.33 -16.22 5.41
CA THR A 92 -2.88 -16.69 6.72
C THR A 92 -1.92 -17.86 6.54
N SER A 93 -0.99 -18.05 7.49
CA SER A 93 0.02 -19.13 7.42
C SER A 93 -0.57 -20.54 7.47
N GLY A 94 -1.83 -20.70 7.88
CA GLY A 94 -2.49 -21.99 8.03
C GLY A 94 -1.79 -22.91 9.04
N THR A 95 -2.55 -23.61 9.85
CA THR A 95 -2.00 -24.62 10.80
C THR A 95 -1.43 -25.85 10.09
N THR A 96 -1.79 -26.06 8.83
CA THR A 96 -1.38 -27.21 8.00
C THR A 96 -0.17 -26.90 7.09
N GLY A 97 0.46 -25.72 7.23
CA GLY A 97 1.61 -25.31 6.43
C GLY A 97 1.28 -24.71 5.05
N LEU A 98 0.07 -24.91 4.52
CA LEU A 98 -0.36 -24.29 3.27
C LEU A 98 -1.05 -22.94 3.56
N PRO A 99 -0.63 -21.84 2.88
CA PRO A 99 -1.30 -20.56 3.03
C PRO A 99 -2.78 -20.64 2.64
N LYS A 100 -3.65 -20.06 3.45
CA LYS A 100 -5.09 -19.98 3.18
C LYS A 100 -5.49 -18.54 2.90
N GLY A 101 -6.16 -18.30 1.77
CA GLY A 101 -6.71 -17.01 1.41
C GLY A 101 -8.10 -16.83 2.01
N VAL A 102 -8.23 -15.97 3.01
CA VAL A 102 -9.52 -15.61 3.60
C VAL A 102 -10.15 -14.52 2.73
N MET A 103 -11.35 -14.79 2.23
CA MET A 103 -12.12 -13.81 1.44
C MET A 103 -12.87 -12.85 2.37
N LEU A 104 -12.52 -11.57 2.30
CA LEU A 104 -13.19 -10.51 3.06
C LEU A 104 -13.98 -9.62 2.07
N THR A 105 -15.27 -9.44 2.35
CA THR A 105 -16.14 -8.55 1.57
C THR A 105 -15.96 -7.09 2.00
N HIS A 106 -16.43 -6.16 1.17
CA HIS A 106 -16.49 -4.74 1.54
C HIS A 106 -17.24 -4.54 2.85
N ARG A 107 -18.35 -5.27 3.07
CA ARG A 107 -19.12 -5.22 4.32
C ARG A 107 -18.33 -5.70 5.52
N ASN A 108 -17.50 -6.75 5.39
CA ASN A 108 -16.66 -7.21 6.51
C ASN A 108 -15.68 -6.12 6.94
N LEU A 109 -15.00 -5.48 5.95
CA LEU A 109 -14.04 -4.42 6.23
C LEU A 109 -14.72 -3.21 6.86
N GLU A 110 -15.84 -2.75 6.29
CA GLU A 110 -16.61 -1.62 6.82
C GLU A 110 -17.12 -1.89 8.23
N SER A 111 -17.76 -3.04 8.47
CA SER A 111 -18.30 -3.39 9.79
C SER A 111 -17.21 -3.43 10.86
N ASN A 112 -16.06 -4.03 10.54
CA ASN A 112 -14.93 -4.09 11.47
C ASN A 112 -14.35 -2.69 11.73
N GLY A 113 -14.24 -1.86 10.68
CA GLY A 113 -13.79 -0.47 10.81
C GLY A 113 -14.73 0.37 11.67
N ARG A 114 -16.06 0.24 11.50
CA ARG A 114 -17.07 0.95 12.32
C ARG A 114 -17.05 0.51 13.78
N MET A 115 -16.81 -0.78 14.05
CA MET A 115 -16.61 -1.27 15.43
C MET A 115 -15.39 -0.59 16.06
N GLY A 116 -14.28 -0.48 15.31
CA GLY A 116 -13.10 0.23 15.77
C GLY A 116 -13.35 1.73 15.98
N GLU A 117 -14.04 2.40 15.06
CA GLU A 117 -14.46 3.80 15.18
C GLU A 117 -15.29 4.04 16.46
N ALA A 118 -16.29 3.20 16.68
CA ALA A 118 -17.15 3.30 17.88
C ALA A 118 -16.39 3.08 19.19
N TRP A 119 -15.30 2.30 19.14
CA TRP A 119 -14.50 1.99 20.33
C TRP A 119 -13.43 3.07 20.59
N ILE A 120 -12.78 3.58 19.56
CA ILE A 120 -11.71 4.57 19.66
C ILE A 120 -12.30 5.99 19.79
N GLN A 121 -13.45 6.25 19.13
CA GLN A 121 -14.12 7.56 19.06
C GLN A 121 -13.17 8.71 18.73
N PRO A 122 -12.45 8.63 17.59
CA PRO A 122 -11.48 9.66 17.24
C PRO A 122 -12.18 11.00 17.01
N GLY A 123 -11.54 12.08 17.47
CA GLY A 123 -11.98 13.44 17.19
C GLY A 123 -11.77 13.84 15.72
N ASN A 124 -12.35 14.97 15.30
CA ASN A 124 -12.37 15.41 13.91
C ASN A 124 -10.99 15.76 13.34
N ASP A 125 -9.98 16.06 14.16
CA ASP A 125 -8.64 16.48 13.75
C ASP A 125 -7.53 15.49 14.14
N GLU A 126 -7.91 14.27 14.50
CA GLU A 126 -6.94 13.29 14.96
C GLU A 126 -6.11 12.67 13.82
N SER A 127 -4.90 12.26 14.16
CA SER A 127 -4.00 11.56 13.26
C SER A 127 -3.83 10.11 13.72
N ILE A 128 -3.98 9.18 12.80
CA ILE A 128 -3.71 7.76 13.03
C ILE A 128 -2.29 7.45 12.57
N TYR A 129 -1.44 7.08 13.51
CA TYR A 129 -0.05 6.70 13.26
C TYR A 129 0.02 5.20 12.96
N SER A 130 0.12 4.86 11.68
CA SER A 130 0.19 3.46 11.24
C SER A 130 1.63 2.97 11.29
N VAL A 131 1.98 2.33 12.41
CA VAL A 131 3.30 1.74 12.67
C VAL A 131 3.33 0.24 12.31
N LEU A 132 2.16 -0.36 12.12
CA LEU A 132 2.05 -1.77 11.73
C LEU A 132 2.02 -1.92 10.21
N PRO A 133 2.54 -3.01 9.67
CA PRO A 133 2.49 -3.27 8.23
C PRO A 133 1.05 -3.29 7.71
N LEU A 134 0.77 -2.52 6.65
CA LEU A 134 -0.58 -2.41 6.08
C LEU A 134 -1.09 -3.71 5.46
N PHE A 135 -0.20 -4.62 5.08
CA PHE A 135 -0.58 -5.95 4.59
C PHE A 135 -1.03 -6.91 5.70
N HIS A 136 -0.76 -6.58 6.96
CA HIS A 136 -1.28 -7.32 8.11
C HIS A 136 -2.71 -6.85 8.43
N ALA A 137 -3.62 -7.78 8.76
CA ALA A 137 -5.03 -7.48 9.02
C ALA A 137 -5.23 -6.34 10.03
N TYR A 138 -4.44 -6.31 11.10
CA TYR A 138 -4.50 -5.26 12.12
C TYR A 138 -4.06 -3.90 11.59
N GLY A 139 -2.93 -3.84 10.86
CA GLY A 139 -2.44 -2.61 10.25
C GLY A 139 -3.41 -2.06 9.19
N MET A 140 -4.01 -2.93 8.40
CA MET A 140 -5.04 -2.55 7.44
C MET A 140 -6.30 -2.00 8.13
N THR A 141 -6.79 -2.66 9.17
CA THR A 141 -8.01 -2.23 9.88
C THR A 141 -7.79 -0.90 10.59
N LEU A 142 -6.80 -0.80 11.48
CA LEU A 142 -6.55 0.42 12.25
C LEU A 142 -5.96 1.54 11.38
N GLY A 143 -5.00 1.20 10.51
CA GLY A 143 -4.32 2.18 9.68
C GLY A 143 -5.21 2.70 8.55
N VAL A 144 -5.73 1.82 7.70
CA VAL A 144 -6.40 2.24 6.47
C VAL A 144 -7.91 2.38 6.67
N THR A 145 -8.58 1.33 7.17
CA THR A 145 -10.05 1.29 7.19
C THR A 145 -10.62 2.31 8.18
N ILE A 146 -10.11 2.36 9.40
CA ILE A 146 -10.59 3.32 10.42
C ILE A 146 -10.22 4.74 10.01
N ALA A 147 -8.99 4.99 9.54
CA ALA A 147 -8.59 6.32 9.08
C ALA A 147 -9.52 6.85 7.97
N ALA A 148 -9.89 5.99 7.01
CA ALA A 148 -10.79 6.36 5.92
C ALA A 148 -12.22 6.64 6.43
N LEU A 149 -12.76 5.81 7.32
CA LEU A 149 -14.11 5.99 7.89
C LEU A 149 -14.21 7.26 8.73
N CYS A 150 -13.21 7.51 9.56
CA CYS A 150 -13.16 8.68 10.44
C CYS A 150 -12.69 9.95 9.71
N ARG A 151 -12.30 9.86 8.44
CA ARG A 151 -11.65 10.95 7.70
C ARG A 151 -10.41 11.52 8.41
N ALA A 152 -9.76 10.68 9.21
CA ALA A 152 -8.57 11.05 9.97
C ALA A 152 -7.34 11.14 9.07
N ARG A 153 -6.35 11.92 9.50
CA ARG A 153 -5.04 11.95 8.84
C ARG A 153 -4.32 10.63 9.10
N LEU A 154 -3.91 9.94 8.04
CA LEU A 154 -3.10 8.73 8.14
C LEU A 154 -1.61 9.08 7.99
N VAL A 155 -0.82 8.82 9.02
CA VAL A 155 0.64 8.96 9.02
C VAL A 155 1.27 7.58 8.92
N LEU A 156 1.97 7.33 7.81
CA LEU A 156 2.57 6.03 7.51
C LEU A 156 4.05 5.99 7.93
N PHE A 157 4.42 4.92 8.61
CA PHE A 157 5.81 4.62 8.95
C PHE A 157 6.25 3.36 8.21
N PRO A 158 7.25 3.44 7.33
CA PRO A 158 7.73 2.27 6.58
C PRO A 158 8.46 1.26 7.48
N THR A 159 8.93 1.71 8.62
CA THR A 159 9.58 0.89 9.66
C THR A 159 9.19 1.39 11.03
N VAL A 160 9.17 0.50 12.03
CA VAL A 160 8.94 0.88 13.43
C VAL A 160 10.23 1.53 13.96
N ASP A 161 10.26 2.84 13.96
CA ASP A 161 11.36 3.66 14.50
C ASP A 161 10.78 4.66 15.51
N MET A 162 11.04 4.40 16.79
CA MET A 162 10.49 5.24 17.87
C MET A 162 10.95 6.69 17.78
N GLY A 163 12.17 6.95 17.28
CA GLY A 163 12.67 8.31 17.09
C GLY A 163 11.92 9.07 16.01
N LEU A 164 11.54 8.40 14.92
CA LEU A 164 10.70 9.00 13.86
C LEU A 164 9.25 9.18 14.33
N ILE A 165 8.70 8.22 15.06
CA ILE A 165 7.33 8.28 15.57
C ILE A 165 7.19 9.47 16.54
N THR A 166 8.07 9.58 17.53
CA THR A 166 8.06 10.67 18.52
C THR A 166 8.21 12.05 17.88
N LYS A 167 8.99 12.16 16.80
CA LYS A 167 9.15 13.44 16.07
C LYS A 167 7.93 13.82 15.24
N ALA A 168 7.11 12.85 14.89
CA ALA A 168 5.90 13.07 14.09
C ALA A 168 4.67 13.40 14.95
N MET A 169 4.73 13.07 16.25
CA MET A 169 3.72 13.42 17.25
C MET A 169 3.89 14.87 17.70
#